data_4815cfbf1877bcc494d6e7b1345d89bf
#
_entry.id   4815cfbf1877bcc494d6e7b1345d89bf
#
_cell.length_a   1.000
_cell.length_b   1.000
_cell.length_c   1.000
_cell.angle_alpha   90.00
_cell.angle_beta   90.00
_cell.angle_gamma   90.00
#
_symmetry.space_group_name_H-M   'P 1'
#
loop_
_entity.id
_entity.type
_entity.pdbx_description
1 polymer ?
#
loop_
_entity_poly.entity_id
_entity_poly.type
_entity_poly.pdbx_seq_one_letter_code
_entity_poly.pdbx_strand_id
1 'polypeptide(L)'
;MKRIRRMTAALLSVLAVFLLLPLQALAAGSIDLNRDVSLTISYQDGNTPLVGAEFDIFLAATVDEYGELTTTKDFAQFHVNIRGKDDEAWRTLASTLEGYVLRDDISPTDSGKTNDKGLVSFPTAGKSLKAGLYFVLGYRHTQNGFRYDPMPFMVMLPGLDKENNIWVYDVAVNAKFDSSQIPDNPDDHTIDRKVLKVWADDGHEKDRPKEVIVQLLRDGKVYDTVTLNAANNWRYTWTGLNDRYTWTIVEKELEGYTVEVTREGITFVVTNSYNEEIPDEPTPTTPTTPDKPTTPTKPTLPQTGQLWWPVPVLIAAGLLFVVIGLVRRRGAVDEE
;
A
#
# COMPACT_ATOMS: atom_id res chain seq x y z
N MET A 1 -60.04 -13.15 16.32
CA MET A 1 -59.81 -12.28 15.17
C MET A 1 -59.22 -10.89 15.50
N LYS A 2 -59.76 -10.14 16.51
CA LYS A 2 -59.19 -8.78 16.84
C LYS A 2 -57.76 -8.78 17.38
N ARG A 3 -57.32 -9.82 18.13
CA ARG A 3 -55.92 -9.90 18.64
C ARG A 3 -54.87 -10.22 17.54
N ILE A 4 -55.23 -11.07 16.57
CA ILE A 4 -54.37 -11.42 15.44
C ILE A 4 -54.13 -10.20 14.52
N ARG A 5 -55.18 -9.40 14.27
CA ARG A 5 -55.03 -8.14 13.50
C ARG A 5 -54.16 -7.10 14.17
N ARG A 6 -54.15 -7.03 15.52
CA ARG A 6 -53.28 -6.11 16.26
C ARG A 6 -51.80 -6.56 16.26
N MET A 7 -51.55 -7.87 16.30
CA MET A 7 -50.21 -8.41 16.24
C MET A 7 -49.61 -8.31 14.84
N THR A 8 -50.38 -8.54 13.77
CA THR A 8 -49.93 -8.34 12.39
C THR A 8 -49.69 -6.86 12.06
N ALA A 9 -50.49 -5.94 12.58
CA ALA A 9 -50.26 -4.51 12.41
C ALA A 9 -49.02 -4.05 13.17
N ALA A 10 -48.75 -4.55 14.38
CA ALA A 10 -47.54 -4.26 15.13
C ALA A 10 -46.27 -4.83 14.46
N LEU A 11 -46.36 -6.05 13.89
CA LEU A 11 -45.23 -6.66 13.18
C LEU A 11 -44.90 -5.91 11.87
N LEU A 12 -45.92 -5.47 11.13
CA LEU A 12 -45.78 -4.68 9.92
C LEU A 12 -45.26 -3.28 10.21
N SER A 13 -45.64 -2.66 11.33
CA SER A 13 -45.10 -1.34 11.72
C SER A 13 -43.63 -1.44 12.16
N VAL A 14 -43.21 -2.50 12.86
CA VAL A 14 -41.80 -2.73 13.22
C VAL A 14 -40.97 -3.01 11.96
N LEU A 15 -41.47 -3.82 11.01
CA LEU A 15 -40.79 -4.07 9.75
C LEU A 15 -40.69 -2.81 8.88
N ALA A 16 -41.71 -1.94 8.87
CA ALA A 16 -41.69 -0.68 8.16
C ALA A 16 -40.72 0.32 8.79
N VAL A 17 -40.56 0.33 10.11
CA VAL A 17 -39.57 1.16 10.81
C VAL A 17 -38.16 0.69 10.51
N PHE A 18 -37.90 -0.61 10.40
CA PHE A 18 -36.57 -1.14 9.96
C PHE A 18 -36.25 -0.83 8.49
N LEU A 19 -37.27 -0.73 7.62
CA LEU A 19 -37.12 -0.34 6.22
C LEU A 19 -36.92 1.17 6.02
N LEU A 20 -37.24 1.99 7.05
CA LEU A 20 -37.09 3.45 7.04
C LEU A 20 -35.89 3.95 7.80
N LEU A 21 -35.14 3.08 8.47
CA LEU A 21 -33.82 3.42 8.92
C LEU A 21 -32.95 3.60 7.65
N PRO A 22 -32.49 4.80 7.33
CA PRO A 22 -31.50 4.91 6.29
C PRO A 22 -30.31 4.04 6.75
N LEU A 23 -30.03 2.96 6.04
CA LEU A 23 -28.70 2.39 6.01
C LEU A 23 -27.82 3.53 5.43
N GLN A 24 -27.44 4.46 6.29
CA GLN A 24 -26.28 5.28 6.00
C GLN A 24 -25.12 4.30 6.05
N ALA A 25 -24.87 3.65 4.91
CA ALA A 25 -23.51 3.29 4.58
C ALA A 25 -22.77 4.63 4.59
N LEU A 26 -22.14 4.95 5.72
CA LEU A 26 -21.24 6.07 5.84
C LEU A 26 -20.01 5.71 4.98
N ALA A 27 -20.17 5.81 3.65
CA ALA A 27 -19.02 5.90 2.79
C ALA A 27 -18.40 7.29 3.05
N ALA A 28 -17.11 7.36 3.27
CA ALA A 28 -16.42 8.65 3.20
C ALA A 28 -16.86 9.29 1.89
N GLY A 29 -17.28 10.57 1.94
CA GLY A 29 -17.63 11.30 0.72
C GLY A 29 -16.48 11.23 -0.29
N SER A 30 -16.72 11.63 -1.53
CA SER A 30 -15.66 11.69 -2.53
C SER A 30 -14.53 12.63 -2.08
N ILE A 31 -13.31 12.34 -2.52
CA ILE A 31 -12.15 13.21 -2.32
C ILE A 31 -12.33 14.47 -3.16
N ASP A 32 -12.23 15.64 -2.54
CA ASP A 32 -12.16 16.90 -3.26
C ASP A 32 -10.75 17.14 -3.79
N LEU A 33 -10.53 16.83 -5.06
CA LEU A 33 -9.24 16.95 -5.73
C LEU A 33 -8.79 18.40 -5.96
N ASN A 34 -9.67 19.39 -5.76
CA ASN A 34 -9.35 20.81 -5.89
C ASN A 34 -8.88 21.44 -4.58
N ARG A 35 -9.03 20.72 -3.48
CA ARG A 35 -8.58 21.17 -2.17
C ARG A 35 -7.10 20.88 -1.98
N ASP A 36 -6.36 21.87 -1.46
CA ASP A 36 -4.96 21.72 -1.10
C ASP A 36 -4.78 20.63 -0.04
N VAL A 37 -3.72 19.88 -0.16
CA VAL A 37 -3.30 18.87 0.82
C VAL A 37 -1.96 19.25 1.45
N SER A 38 -1.78 18.91 2.71
CA SER A 38 -0.53 19.14 3.43
C SER A 38 -0.11 17.91 4.25
N LEU A 39 1.19 17.76 4.47
CA LEU A 39 1.79 16.74 5.32
C LEU A 39 2.72 17.41 6.33
N THR A 40 2.51 17.16 7.62
CA THR A 40 3.46 17.53 8.67
C THR A 40 4.04 16.27 9.29
N ILE A 41 5.36 16.14 9.27
CA ILE A 41 6.10 15.04 9.87
C ILE A 41 6.70 15.53 11.19
N SER A 42 6.41 14.83 12.28
CA SER A 42 7.08 14.97 13.57
C SER A 42 8.18 13.93 13.71
N TYR A 43 9.39 14.38 14.02
CA TYR A 43 10.56 13.53 14.19
C TYR A 43 11.25 13.86 15.51
N GLN A 44 11.00 13.04 16.52
CA GLN A 44 11.41 13.30 17.90
C GLN A 44 11.78 11.98 18.59
N ASP A 45 12.81 12.01 19.44
CA ASP A 45 13.14 10.93 20.35
C ASP A 45 12.61 11.28 21.75
N GLY A 46 11.49 10.67 22.13
CA GLY A 46 10.71 11.06 23.29
C GLY A 46 10.26 12.53 23.18
N ASN A 47 10.78 13.38 24.05
CA ASN A 47 10.54 14.83 24.04
C ASN A 47 11.67 15.63 23.36
N THR A 48 12.68 14.96 22.82
CA THR A 48 13.83 15.62 22.19
C THR A 48 13.60 15.78 20.68
N PRO A 49 13.47 17.03 20.18
CA PRO A 49 13.37 17.26 18.73
C PRO A 49 14.66 16.82 18.03
N LEU A 50 14.50 16.12 16.91
CA LEU A 50 15.61 15.81 16.00
C LEU A 50 15.66 16.93 14.94
N VAL A 51 16.58 17.88 15.15
CA VAL A 51 16.62 19.14 14.40
C VAL A 51 17.51 19.03 13.17
N GLY A 52 17.03 19.49 12.01
CA GLY A 52 17.79 19.46 10.75
C GLY A 52 17.78 18.12 10.04
N ALA A 53 17.00 17.15 10.48
CA ALA A 53 16.81 15.88 9.79
C ALA A 53 16.11 16.08 8.45
N GLU A 54 16.62 15.44 7.41
CA GLU A 54 16.14 15.61 6.03
C GLU A 54 15.07 14.57 5.68
N PHE A 55 14.04 15.05 4.98
CA PHE A 55 12.97 14.21 4.44
C PHE A 55 12.65 14.62 3.00
N ASP A 56 12.49 13.62 2.15
CA ASP A 56 12.00 13.74 0.79
C ASP A 56 10.63 13.06 0.67
N ILE A 57 9.75 13.65 -0.14
CA ILE A 57 8.47 13.05 -0.48
C ILE A 57 8.35 12.87 -1.98
N PHE A 58 7.78 11.75 -2.39
CA PHE A 58 7.65 11.34 -3.79
C PHE A 58 6.19 10.97 -4.06
N LEU A 59 5.57 11.56 -5.08
CA LEU A 59 4.23 11.15 -5.50
C LEU A 59 4.31 9.80 -6.23
N ALA A 60 4.02 8.72 -5.52
CA ALA A 60 4.08 7.37 -6.07
C ALA A 60 2.86 7.03 -6.93
N ALA A 61 1.67 7.49 -6.54
CA ALA A 61 0.44 7.34 -7.31
C ALA A 61 -0.47 8.55 -7.15
N THR A 62 -1.18 8.91 -8.20
CA THR A 62 -2.32 9.84 -8.13
C THR A 62 -3.56 9.11 -7.63
N VAL A 63 -4.51 9.84 -7.08
CA VAL A 63 -5.79 9.32 -6.61
C VAL A 63 -6.92 10.01 -7.35
N ASP A 64 -8.01 9.29 -7.60
CA ASP A 64 -9.25 9.87 -8.11
C ASP A 64 -10.21 10.24 -6.95
N GLU A 65 -11.39 10.77 -7.30
CA GLU A 65 -12.42 11.17 -6.33
C GLU A 65 -12.99 10.00 -5.50
N TYR A 66 -12.79 8.77 -5.96
CA TYR A 66 -13.26 7.53 -5.30
C TYR A 66 -12.17 6.84 -4.47
N GLY A 67 -10.92 7.34 -4.53
CA GLY A 67 -9.79 6.75 -3.81
C GLY A 67 -9.01 5.71 -4.61
N GLU A 68 -9.31 5.54 -5.92
CA GLU A 68 -8.56 4.64 -6.79
C GLU A 68 -7.20 5.22 -7.15
N LEU A 69 -6.17 4.39 -7.03
CA LEU A 69 -4.78 4.77 -7.24
C LEU A 69 -4.32 4.46 -8.67
N THR A 70 -3.64 5.43 -9.29
CA THR A 70 -2.92 5.25 -10.55
C THR A 70 -1.46 5.59 -10.35
N THR A 71 -0.57 4.61 -10.54
CA THR A 71 0.88 4.77 -10.38
C THR A 71 1.40 5.87 -11.30
N THR A 72 2.26 6.74 -10.78
CA THR A 72 2.93 7.76 -11.60
C THR A 72 3.96 7.12 -12.53
N LYS A 73 4.35 7.85 -13.59
CA LYS A 73 5.31 7.35 -14.58
C LYS A 73 6.63 6.90 -13.94
N ASP A 74 7.12 7.65 -12.95
CA ASP A 74 8.42 7.37 -12.32
C ASP A 74 8.39 6.10 -11.47
N PHE A 75 7.21 5.71 -10.98
CA PHE A 75 7.02 4.50 -10.17
C PHE A 75 6.43 3.32 -10.94
N ALA A 76 5.87 3.55 -12.14
CA ALA A 76 5.26 2.49 -12.96
C ALA A 76 6.28 1.45 -13.47
N GLN A 77 7.56 1.82 -13.52
CA GLN A 77 8.64 0.92 -13.90
C GLN A 77 8.99 -0.11 -12.84
N PHE A 78 8.60 0.12 -11.57
CA PHE A 78 8.89 -0.80 -10.48
C PHE A 78 7.79 -1.86 -10.39
N HIS A 79 8.18 -3.11 -10.39
CA HIS A 79 7.26 -4.24 -10.29
C HIS A 79 6.81 -4.44 -8.83
N VAL A 80 6.09 -3.46 -8.28
CA VAL A 80 5.59 -3.47 -6.90
C VAL A 80 4.08 -3.39 -6.87
N ASN A 81 3.47 -3.96 -5.84
CA ASN A 81 2.04 -3.79 -5.61
C ASN A 81 1.79 -2.51 -4.80
N ILE A 82 1.25 -1.47 -5.44
CA ILE A 82 0.93 -0.20 -4.78
C ILE A 82 -0.37 -0.22 -3.96
N ARG A 83 -1.09 -1.35 -3.95
CA ARG A 83 -2.35 -1.50 -3.22
C ARG A 83 -2.08 -2.20 -1.89
N GLY A 84 -1.60 -1.45 -0.91
CA GLY A 84 -1.46 -1.96 0.46
C GLY A 84 -2.82 -2.30 1.05
N LYS A 85 -2.94 -3.49 1.64
CA LYS A 85 -4.20 -3.95 2.27
C LYS A 85 -4.23 -3.63 3.77
N ASP A 86 -3.06 -3.53 4.38
CA ASP A 86 -2.88 -3.30 5.81
C ASP A 86 -1.58 -2.53 6.09
N ASP A 87 -1.32 -2.24 7.35
CA ASP A 87 -0.13 -1.48 7.77
C ASP A 87 1.19 -2.20 7.48
N GLU A 88 1.19 -3.53 7.42
CA GLU A 88 2.38 -4.32 7.11
C GLU A 88 2.72 -4.22 5.62
N ALA A 89 1.71 -4.38 4.77
CA ALA A 89 1.87 -4.22 3.32
C ALA A 89 2.38 -2.81 2.95
N TRP A 90 1.88 -1.75 3.62
CA TRP A 90 2.38 -0.39 3.41
C TRP A 90 3.84 -0.21 3.85
N ARG A 91 4.26 -0.81 4.96
CA ARG A 91 5.66 -0.78 5.41
C ARG A 91 6.56 -1.54 4.44
N THR A 92 6.13 -2.72 3.99
CA THR A 92 6.86 -3.54 3.02
C THR A 92 7.04 -2.80 1.70
N LEU A 93 5.98 -2.17 1.19
CA LEU A 93 6.04 -1.34 -0.01
C LEU A 93 7.06 -0.20 0.16
N ALA A 94 7.01 0.53 1.27
CA ALA A 94 7.94 1.62 1.52
C ALA A 94 9.40 1.12 1.58
N SER A 95 9.68 0.00 2.26
CA SER A 95 11.01 -0.60 2.32
C SER A 95 11.50 -1.06 0.94
N THR A 96 10.59 -1.53 0.09
CA THR A 96 10.90 -1.95 -1.28
C THR A 96 11.24 -0.75 -2.16
N LEU A 97 10.42 0.30 -2.08
CA LEU A 97 10.61 1.52 -2.87
C LEU A 97 11.87 2.28 -2.48
N GLU A 98 12.31 2.22 -1.23
CA GLU A 98 13.57 2.84 -0.78
C GLU A 98 14.74 2.43 -1.69
N GLY A 99 14.90 1.14 -1.94
CA GLY A 99 15.98 0.63 -2.79
C GLY A 99 15.91 1.18 -4.21
N TYR A 100 14.74 1.14 -4.83
CA TYR A 100 14.53 1.61 -6.20
C TYR A 100 14.71 3.11 -6.34
N VAL A 101 14.09 3.90 -5.47
CA VAL A 101 14.17 5.37 -5.50
C VAL A 101 15.62 5.85 -5.36
N LEU A 102 16.39 5.23 -4.47
CA LEU A 102 17.79 5.56 -4.25
C LEU A 102 18.68 5.11 -5.40
N ARG A 103 18.48 3.88 -5.94
CA ARG A 103 19.28 3.35 -7.06
C ARG A 103 19.13 4.19 -8.31
N ASP A 104 17.88 4.57 -8.62
CA ASP A 104 17.52 5.22 -9.88
C ASP A 104 17.53 6.75 -9.79
N ASP A 105 17.92 7.30 -8.63
CA ASP A 105 18.02 8.74 -8.36
C ASP A 105 16.72 9.48 -8.73
N ILE A 106 15.58 8.91 -8.29
CA ILE A 106 14.27 9.49 -8.57
C ILE A 106 14.18 10.85 -7.88
N SER A 107 13.82 11.87 -8.65
CA SER A 107 13.70 13.24 -8.11
C SER A 107 12.50 13.36 -7.17
N PRO A 108 12.66 13.91 -5.96
CA PRO A 108 11.56 14.10 -5.03
C PRO A 108 10.56 15.16 -5.54
N THR A 109 9.28 14.96 -5.20
CA THR A 109 8.24 15.97 -5.40
C THR A 109 8.52 17.21 -4.55
N ASP A 110 8.96 16.99 -3.32
CA ASP A 110 9.37 18.05 -2.40
C ASP A 110 10.38 17.53 -1.37
N SER A 111 11.19 18.44 -0.81
CA SER A 111 12.26 18.15 0.15
C SER A 111 12.24 19.15 1.27
N GLY A 112 12.51 18.72 2.50
CA GLY A 112 12.51 19.59 3.66
C GLY A 112 13.37 19.08 4.81
N LYS A 113 13.61 19.97 5.79
CA LYS A 113 14.34 19.65 7.02
C LYS A 113 13.50 19.98 8.24
N THR A 114 13.65 19.17 9.28
CA THR A 114 12.98 19.43 10.55
C THR A 114 13.51 20.72 11.20
N ASN A 115 12.58 21.49 11.76
CA ASN A 115 12.85 22.71 12.49
C ASN A 115 13.25 22.45 13.96
N ASP A 116 13.38 23.51 14.77
CA ASP A 116 13.71 23.49 16.20
C ASP A 116 12.74 22.69 17.08
N LYS A 117 11.54 22.39 16.55
CA LYS A 117 10.54 21.54 17.19
C LYS A 117 10.54 20.10 16.67
N GLY A 118 11.48 19.74 15.77
CA GLY A 118 11.51 18.43 15.12
C GLY A 118 10.37 18.25 14.10
N LEU A 119 9.86 19.33 13.52
CA LEU A 119 8.75 19.28 12.57
C LEU A 119 9.24 19.69 11.18
N VAL A 120 8.82 18.97 10.16
CA VAL A 120 8.90 19.39 8.75
C VAL A 120 7.52 19.34 8.12
N SER A 121 7.17 20.35 7.34
CA SER A 121 5.86 20.45 6.69
C SER A 121 6.00 20.59 5.18
N PHE A 122 5.14 19.89 4.47
CA PHE A 122 5.00 19.90 3.02
C PHE A 122 3.57 20.37 2.65
N PRO A 123 3.41 21.17 1.57
CA PRO A 123 4.45 21.63 0.67
C PRO A 123 5.37 22.65 1.33
N THR A 124 6.65 22.65 0.92
CA THR A 124 7.57 23.72 1.28
C THR A 124 7.20 25.03 0.56
N ALA A 125 7.73 26.15 1.03
CA ALA A 125 7.35 27.47 0.53
C ALA A 125 7.45 27.57 -1.01
N GLY A 126 6.38 28.02 -1.64
CA GLY A 126 6.28 28.19 -3.09
C GLY A 126 5.95 26.93 -3.89
N LYS A 127 5.70 25.81 -3.22
CA LYS A 127 5.25 24.55 -3.85
C LYS A 127 3.77 24.26 -3.52
N SER A 128 3.21 23.27 -4.20
CA SER A 128 1.88 22.72 -3.93
C SER A 128 1.95 21.18 -4.04
N LEU A 129 1.09 20.49 -3.29
CA LEU A 129 0.94 19.06 -3.39
C LEU A 129 -0.41 18.71 -4.03
N LYS A 130 -0.42 17.63 -4.79
CA LYS A 130 -1.64 17.02 -5.34
C LYS A 130 -2.14 15.92 -4.40
N ALA A 131 -3.45 15.66 -4.42
CA ALA A 131 -3.98 14.46 -3.78
C ALA A 131 -3.34 13.20 -4.40
N GLY A 132 -2.95 12.22 -3.56
CA GLY A 132 -2.31 11.01 -4.00
C GLY A 132 -1.61 10.23 -2.90
N LEU A 133 -0.99 9.13 -3.28
CA LEU A 133 -0.16 8.30 -2.42
C LEU A 133 1.30 8.77 -2.52
N TYR A 134 1.87 9.13 -1.38
CA TYR A 134 3.25 9.58 -1.29
C TYR A 134 4.12 8.54 -0.61
N PHE A 135 5.29 8.29 -1.18
CA PHE A 135 6.41 7.64 -0.52
C PHE A 135 7.22 8.71 0.20
N VAL A 136 7.56 8.47 1.46
CA VAL A 136 8.35 9.36 2.31
C VAL A 136 9.65 8.66 2.68
N LEU A 137 10.76 9.32 2.34
CA LEU A 137 12.12 8.88 2.64
C LEU A 137 12.78 9.88 3.58
N GLY A 138 13.18 9.43 4.77
CA GLY A 138 14.02 10.20 5.67
C GLY A 138 15.46 9.73 5.57
N TYR A 139 16.39 10.64 5.77
CA TYR A 139 17.82 10.33 5.73
C TYR A 139 18.40 10.19 7.13
N ARG A 140 19.46 9.36 7.26
CA ARG A 140 20.19 9.20 8.52
C ARG A 140 20.53 10.56 9.12
N HIS A 141 20.13 10.76 10.35
CA HIS A 141 20.42 11.94 11.14
C HIS A 141 21.33 11.60 12.33
N THR A 142 22.23 12.51 12.67
CA THR A 142 23.11 12.33 13.82
C THR A 142 22.94 13.49 14.79
N GLN A 143 22.61 13.18 16.04
CA GLN A 143 22.43 14.20 17.08
C GLN A 143 22.82 13.61 18.44
N ASN A 144 23.51 14.38 19.25
CA ASN A 144 23.87 14.02 20.65
C ASN A 144 24.59 12.66 20.81
N GLY A 145 25.44 12.27 19.85
CA GLY A 145 26.17 11.00 19.90
C GLY A 145 25.36 9.77 19.48
N PHE A 146 24.13 9.99 18.97
CA PHE A 146 23.29 8.94 18.43
C PHE A 146 23.11 9.12 16.90
N ARG A 147 22.92 7.99 16.22
CA ARG A 147 22.41 7.92 14.86
C ARG A 147 20.92 7.57 14.93
N TYR A 148 20.18 8.22 14.09
CA TYR A 148 18.75 8.00 13.89
C TYR A 148 18.52 7.67 12.42
N ASP A 149 18.02 6.48 12.14
CA ASP A 149 17.69 6.01 10.81
C ASP A 149 16.17 6.01 10.64
N PRO A 150 15.57 7.02 9.98
CA PRO A 150 14.14 7.06 9.77
C PRO A 150 13.67 5.85 8.95
N MET A 151 12.58 5.24 9.39
CA MET A 151 11.93 4.19 8.60
C MET A 151 11.14 4.85 7.46
N PRO A 152 11.31 4.40 6.21
CA PRO A 152 10.49 4.90 5.11
C PRO A 152 9.02 4.51 5.32
N PHE A 153 8.10 5.32 4.81
CA PHE A 153 6.68 5.04 4.94
C PHE A 153 5.86 5.59 3.77
N MET A 154 4.66 5.02 3.62
CA MET A 154 3.67 5.50 2.67
C MET A 154 2.65 6.37 3.40
N VAL A 155 2.19 7.43 2.76
CA VAL A 155 1.12 8.29 3.27
C VAL A 155 0.16 8.69 2.16
N MET A 156 -1.14 8.57 2.46
CA MET A 156 -2.20 9.03 1.57
C MET A 156 -2.55 10.47 1.90
N LEU A 157 -2.61 11.34 0.89
CA LEU A 157 -3.06 12.72 1.00
C LEU A 157 -4.24 12.95 0.03
N PRO A 158 -5.46 13.27 0.53
CA PRO A 158 -5.83 13.36 1.94
C PRO A 158 -5.84 12.00 2.63
N GLY A 159 -5.61 11.99 3.94
CA GLY A 159 -5.75 10.81 4.77
C GLY A 159 -7.21 10.51 5.12
N LEU A 160 -7.55 9.24 5.36
CA LEU A 160 -8.88 8.86 5.82
C LEU A 160 -8.89 8.71 7.35
N ASP A 161 -9.64 9.56 8.03
CA ASP A 161 -10.04 9.33 9.42
C ASP A 161 -11.11 8.25 9.45
N LYS A 162 -10.70 7.03 9.81
CA LYS A 162 -11.58 5.85 9.82
C LYS A 162 -12.65 5.93 10.93
N GLU A 163 -12.40 6.65 12.01
CA GLU A 163 -13.34 6.78 13.13
C GLU A 163 -14.51 7.69 12.77
N ASN A 164 -14.21 8.82 12.14
CA ASN A 164 -15.20 9.82 11.73
C ASN A 164 -15.64 9.67 10.28
N ASN A 165 -14.97 8.79 9.52
CA ASN A 165 -15.21 8.52 8.10
C ASN A 165 -15.17 9.81 7.24
N ILE A 166 -14.14 10.62 7.46
CA ILE A 166 -13.90 11.88 6.74
C ILE A 166 -12.50 11.95 6.17
N TRP A 167 -12.35 12.69 5.07
CA TRP A 167 -11.05 12.98 4.48
C TRP A 167 -10.38 14.14 5.21
N VAL A 168 -9.14 13.91 5.65
CA VAL A 168 -8.29 14.88 6.35
C VAL A 168 -7.23 15.38 5.36
N TYR A 169 -7.30 16.66 5.02
CA TYR A 169 -6.41 17.27 4.01
C TYR A 169 -5.10 17.78 4.62
N ASP A 170 -5.09 18.06 5.92
CA ASP A 170 -3.90 18.44 6.67
C ASP A 170 -3.45 17.25 7.53
N VAL A 171 -2.62 16.38 6.94
CA VAL A 171 -2.19 15.11 7.56
C VAL A 171 -0.97 15.35 8.43
N ALA A 172 -0.99 14.86 9.66
CA ALA A 172 0.14 14.87 10.58
C ALA A 172 0.54 13.44 10.95
N VAL A 173 1.84 13.13 10.91
CA VAL A 173 2.39 11.82 11.20
C VAL A 173 3.62 11.91 12.09
N ASN A 174 3.90 10.85 12.86
CA ASN A 174 5.14 10.70 13.60
C ASN A 174 6.03 9.72 12.84
N ALA A 175 7.20 10.17 12.37
CA ALA A 175 8.17 9.30 11.72
C ALA A 175 8.78 8.33 12.75
N LYS A 176 8.81 7.04 12.40
CA LYS A 176 9.48 6.01 13.17
C LYS A 176 10.95 5.93 12.75
N PHE A 177 11.81 5.45 13.65
CA PHE A 177 13.23 5.31 13.39
C PHE A 177 13.84 4.17 14.19
N ASP A 178 14.96 3.66 13.69
CA ASP A 178 15.93 2.92 14.49
C ASP A 178 16.96 3.90 15.04
N SER A 179 17.41 3.72 16.27
CA SER A 179 18.49 4.52 16.84
C SER A 179 19.60 3.65 17.40
N SER A 180 20.82 4.17 17.29
CA SER A 180 22.02 3.53 17.84
C SER A 180 23.01 4.57 18.33
N GLN A 181 23.69 4.26 19.45
CA GLN A 181 24.80 5.09 19.90
C GLN A 181 25.96 4.96 18.92
N ILE A 182 26.63 6.06 18.64
CA ILE A 182 27.85 6.06 17.85
C ILE A 182 29.00 5.51 18.71
N PRO A 183 29.68 4.42 18.30
CA PRO A 183 30.81 3.89 19.07
C PRO A 183 31.96 4.89 19.14
N ASP A 184 32.60 4.98 20.30
CA ASP A 184 33.79 5.82 20.52
C ASP A 184 35.04 5.21 19.88
N ASN A 185 35.07 3.87 19.77
CA ASN A 185 36.21 3.15 19.19
C ASN A 185 36.05 3.00 17.66
N PRO A 186 37.00 3.45 16.85
CA PRO A 186 36.94 3.31 15.38
C PRO A 186 36.90 1.87 14.88
N ASP A 187 37.39 0.90 15.64
CA ASP A 187 37.44 -0.51 15.23
C ASP A 187 36.07 -1.21 15.38
N ASP A 188 35.12 -0.62 16.12
CA ASP A 188 33.77 -1.16 16.35
C ASP A 188 32.75 -0.78 15.27
N HIS A 189 33.23 -0.14 14.18
CA HIS A 189 32.40 0.37 13.08
C HIS A 189 32.18 -0.65 11.96
N THR A 190 31.97 -1.92 12.29
CA THR A 190 31.67 -2.95 11.30
C THR A 190 30.35 -3.66 11.58
N ILE A 191 29.60 -3.92 10.51
CA ILE A 191 28.33 -4.65 10.54
C ILE A 191 28.27 -5.65 9.41
N ASP A 192 27.46 -6.67 9.58
CA ASP A 192 27.12 -7.61 8.53
C ASP A 192 25.74 -7.30 7.96
N ARG A 193 25.54 -7.64 6.69
CA ARG A 193 24.23 -7.64 6.03
C ARG A 193 24.05 -8.96 5.31
N LYS A 194 22.81 -9.44 5.32
CA LYS A 194 22.43 -10.69 4.64
C LYS A 194 21.28 -10.44 3.71
N VAL A 195 21.21 -11.21 2.63
CA VAL A 195 20.03 -11.30 1.79
C VAL A 195 19.56 -12.74 1.71
N LEU A 196 18.25 -12.94 1.78
CA LEU A 196 17.55 -14.19 1.56
C LEU A 196 16.48 -13.94 0.52
N LYS A 197 16.49 -14.76 -0.56
CA LYS A 197 15.43 -14.78 -1.57
C LYS A 197 14.36 -15.78 -1.19
N VAL A 198 13.12 -15.35 -1.26
CA VAL A 198 11.91 -16.17 -1.05
C VAL A 198 11.03 -16.08 -2.29
N TRP A 199 10.33 -17.15 -2.59
CA TRP A 199 9.37 -17.25 -3.67
C TRP A 199 7.98 -17.48 -3.08
N ALA A 200 7.02 -16.63 -3.45
CA ALA A 200 5.60 -16.73 -3.10
C ALA A 200 4.79 -16.87 -4.40
N ASP A 201 4.99 -17.99 -5.09
CA ASP A 201 4.54 -18.24 -6.47
C ASP A 201 3.98 -19.66 -6.64
N ASP A 202 3.20 -20.14 -5.69
CA ASP A 202 2.62 -21.49 -5.68
C ASP A 202 1.99 -21.86 -7.04
N GLY A 203 2.49 -22.97 -7.62
CA GLY A 203 2.07 -23.44 -8.94
C GLY A 203 2.89 -22.89 -10.11
N HIS A 204 3.77 -21.92 -9.88
CA HIS A 204 4.63 -21.27 -10.89
C HIS A 204 6.12 -21.55 -10.67
N GLU A 205 6.48 -22.59 -9.91
CA GLU A 205 7.87 -22.94 -9.60
C GLU A 205 8.71 -23.23 -10.85
N LYS A 206 8.06 -23.63 -11.95
CA LYS A 206 8.71 -23.89 -13.23
C LYS A 206 9.07 -22.64 -14.00
N ASP A 207 8.38 -21.54 -13.69
CA ASP A 207 8.55 -20.23 -14.35
C ASP A 207 9.64 -19.40 -13.67
N ARG A 208 10.14 -19.87 -12.50
CA ARG A 208 11.24 -19.24 -11.78
C ARG A 208 12.49 -19.12 -12.63
N PRO A 209 13.12 -17.96 -12.68
CA PRO A 209 14.43 -17.84 -13.31
C PRO A 209 15.47 -18.69 -12.56
N LYS A 210 16.54 -19.04 -13.25
CA LYS A 210 17.63 -19.80 -12.65
C LYS A 210 18.41 -19.01 -11.61
N GLU A 211 18.35 -17.68 -11.69
CA GLU A 211 19.06 -16.74 -10.83
C GLU A 211 18.33 -15.40 -10.78
N VAL A 212 18.55 -14.65 -9.71
CA VAL A 212 18.14 -13.26 -9.56
C VAL A 212 19.36 -12.40 -9.18
N ILE A 213 19.32 -11.13 -9.53
CA ILE A 213 20.40 -10.19 -9.27
C ILE A 213 19.96 -9.24 -8.17
N VAL A 214 20.74 -9.18 -7.10
CA VAL A 214 20.53 -8.25 -5.98
C VAL A 214 21.72 -7.31 -5.87
N GLN A 215 21.42 -6.03 -5.72
CA GLN A 215 22.41 -4.98 -5.53
C GLN A 215 22.37 -4.49 -4.09
N LEU A 216 23.52 -4.44 -3.44
CA LEU A 216 23.72 -3.76 -2.16
C LEU A 216 24.03 -2.30 -2.43
N LEU A 217 23.27 -1.40 -1.83
CA LEU A 217 23.47 0.04 -1.93
C LEU A 217 24.14 0.58 -0.67
N ARG A 218 25.12 1.48 -0.86
CA ARG A 218 25.74 2.29 0.18
C ARG A 218 25.37 3.75 -0.02
N ASP A 219 24.63 4.32 0.92
CA ASP A 219 24.08 5.69 0.82
C ASP A 219 23.39 5.92 -0.54
N GLY A 220 22.55 4.96 -0.96
CA GLY A 220 21.79 5.01 -2.21
C GLY A 220 22.56 4.65 -3.48
N LYS A 221 23.88 4.43 -3.43
CA LYS A 221 24.69 4.08 -4.61
C LYS A 221 25.07 2.61 -4.60
N VAL A 222 25.00 1.97 -5.76
CA VAL A 222 25.39 0.56 -5.91
C VAL A 222 26.82 0.36 -5.43
N TYR A 223 26.99 -0.44 -4.39
CA TYR A 223 28.26 -0.82 -3.79
C TYR A 223 28.73 -2.20 -4.27
N ASP A 224 27.81 -3.17 -4.32
CA ASP A 224 28.10 -4.53 -4.76
C ASP A 224 26.88 -5.12 -5.47
N THR A 225 27.12 -6.14 -6.31
CA THR A 225 26.09 -6.83 -7.06
C THR A 225 26.31 -8.33 -6.93
N VAL A 226 25.32 -9.05 -6.45
CA VAL A 226 25.40 -10.49 -6.24
C VAL A 226 24.31 -11.22 -7.01
N THR A 227 24.61 -12.44 -7.41
CA THR A 227 23.66 -13.36 -8.04
C THR A 227 23.21 -14.40 -7.03
N LEU A 228 21.91 -14.51 -6.82
CA LEU A 228 21.30 -15.52 -5.97
C LEU A 228 20.71 -16.64 -6.84
N ASN A 229 20.99 -17.88 -6.48
CA ASN A 229 20.53 -19.07 -7.21
C ASN A 229 20.53 -20.31 -6.30
N ALA A 230 20.19 -21.47 -6.85
CA ALA A 230 20.14 -22.72 -6.10
C ALA A 230 21.51 -23.13 -5.53
N ALA A 231 22.64 -22.80 -6.19
CA ALA A 231 23.97 -23.18 -5.73
C ALA A 231 24.38 -22.47 -4.42
N ASN A 232 23.93 -21.24 -4.19
CA ASN A 232 24.16 -20.50 -2.95
C ASN A 232 22.95 -20.52 -2.01
N ASN A 233 21.99 -21.44 -2.25
CA ASN A 233 20.75 -21.56 -1.49
C ASN A 233 19.96 -20.23 -1.40
N TRP A 234 19.98 -19.45 -2.46
CA TRP A 234 19.24 -18.20 -2.59
C TRP A 234 19.57 -17.15 -1.52
N ARG A 235 20.84 -17.12 -1.07
CA ARG A 235 21.31 -16.23 -0.01
C ARG A 235 22.73 -15.75 -0.23
N TYR A 236 23.04 -14.61 0.39
CA TYR A 236 24.39 -14.05 0.43
C TYR A 236 24.60 -13.29 1.74
N THR A 237 25.87 -13.16 2.16
CA THR A 237 26.25 -12.39 3.35
C THR A 237 27.41 -11.47 3.02
N TRP A 238 27.22 -10.19 3.23
CA TRP A 238 28.28 -9.19 3.22
C TRP A 238 28.78 -9.02 4.65
N THR A 239 30.09 -9.13 4.85
CA THR A 239 30.73 -9.02 6.17
C THR A 239 31.64 -7.81 6.23
N GLY A 240 31.81 -7.26 7.45
CA GLY A 240 32.76 -6.15 7.67
C GLY A 240 32.39 -4.85 6.97
N LEU A 241 31.11 -4.62 6.72
CA LEU A 241 30.63 -3.37 6.15
C LEU A 241 30.78 -2.24 7.17
N ASN A 242 31.16 -1.05 6.74
CA ASN A 242 31.25 0.09 7.64
C ASN A 242 29.85 0.59 8.03
N ASP A 243 29.56 0.67 9.32
CA ASP A 243 28.27 1.05 9.89
C ASP A 243 27.96 2.55 9.79
N ARG A 244 28.96 3.37 9.43
CA ARG A 244 28.76 4.82 9.18
C ARG A 244 27.87 5.09 7.98
N TYR A 245 27.79 4.15 7.04
CA TYR A 245 26.94 4.24 5.85
C TYR A 245 25.58 3.60 6.09
N THR A 246 24.59 4.09 5.39
CA THR A 246 23.30 3.40 5.26
C THR A 246 23.43 2.29 4.22
N TRP A 247 22.83 1.15 4.53
CA TRP A 247 22.87 -0.03 3.68
C TRP A 247 21.44 -0.50 3.40
N THR A 248 21.09 -0.51 2.13
CA THR A 248 19.82 -1.08 1.66
C THR A 248 20.09 -1.99 0.46
N ILE A 249 19.07 -2.70 0.00
CA ILE A 249 19.19 -3.56 -1.17
C ILE A 249 18.09 -3.27 -2.18
N VAL A 250 18.33 -3.67 -3.40
CA VAL A 250 17.34 -3.70 -4.47
C VAL A 250 17.54 -4.96 -5.32
N GLU A 251 16.47 -5.65 -5.64
CA GLU A 251 16.50 -6.69 -6.67
C GLU A 251 16.31 -6.02 -8.03
N LYS A 252 17.03 -6.46 -9.06
CA LYS A 252 16.72 -6.07 -10.42
C LYS A 252 15.36 -6.63 -10.80
N GLU A 253 14.59 -5.80 -11.48
CA GLU A 253 13.22 -6.10 -11.90
C GLU A 253 13.17 -7.46 -12.63
N LEU A 254 12.18 -8.26 -12.28
CA LEU A 254 11.95 -9.58 -12.82
C LEU A 254 10.60 -9.62 -13.52
N GLU A 255 10.62 -10.01 -14.79
CA GLU A 255 9.41 -10.13 -15.61
C GLU A 255 8.44 -11.16 -15.03
N GLY A 256 7.14 -10.85 -15.02
CA GLY A 256 6.12 -11.73 -14.47
C GLY A 256 6.07 -11.83 -12.95
N TYR A 257 6.86 -11.03 -12.23
CA TYR A 257 6.89 -11.05 -10.76
C TYR A 257 6.79 -9.65 -10.17
N THR A 258 6.07 -9.54 -9.07
CA THR A 258 6.20 -8.41 -8.15
C THR A 258 7.25 -8.73 -7.10
N VAL A 259 7.89 -7.69 -6.58
CA VAL A 259 8.93 -7.82 -5.54
C VAL A 259 8.51 -7.10 -4.28
N GLU A 260 8.85 -7.71 -3.15
CA GLU A 260 8.72 -7.15 -1.81
C GLU A 260 10.04 -7.32 -1.06
N VAL A 261 10.51 -6.26 -0.41
CA VAL A 261 11.72 -6.28 0.41
C VAL A 261 11.34 -5.93 1.85
N THR A 262 11.64 -6.84 2.77
CA THR A 262 11.52 -6.61 4.20
C THR A 262 12.89 -6.73 4.86
N ARG A 263 13.02 -6.17 6.07
CA ARG A 263 14.27 -6.27 6.85
C ARG A 263 14.00 -6.81 8.24
N GLU A 264 14.71 -7.87 8.59
CA GLU A 264 14.69 -8.50 9.91
C GLU A 264 16.12 -8.48 10.50
N GLY A 265 16.39 -7.54 11.38
CA GLY A 265 17.73 -7.33 11.94
C GLY A 265 18.76 -7.01 10.86
N ILE A 266 19.71 -7.92 10.64
CA ILE A 266 20.76 -7.79 9.61
C ILE A 266 20.35 -8.40 8.25
N THR A 267 19.20 -9.08 8.18
CA THR A 267 18.77 -9.83 7.00
C THR A 267 17.71 -9.04 6.23
N PHE A 268 17.94 -8.85 4.96
CA PHE A 268 16.94 -8.45 3.99
C PHE A 268 16.29 -9.70 3.39
N VAL A 269 14.98 -9.75 3.41
CA VAL A 269 14.20 -10.81 2.76
C VAL A 269 13.58 -10.23 1.51
N VAL A 270 13.92 -10.83 0.37
CA VAL A 270 13.38 -10.45 -0.95
C VAL A 270 12.39 -11.52 -1.36
N THR A 271 11.12 -11.16 -1.41
CA THR A 271 10.03 -12.06 -1.80
C THR A 271 9.52 -11.69 -3.18
N ASN A 272 9.49 -12.66 -4.10
CA ASN A 272 8.83 -12.47 -5.39
C ASN A 272 7.53 -13.26 -5.44
N SER A 273 6.47 -12.57 -5.86
CA SER A 273 5.15 -13.16 -6.10
C SER A 273 4.82 -13.12 -7.58
N TYR A 274 4.38 -14.25 -8.13
CA TYR A 274 3.97 -14.32 -9.54
C TYR A 274 2.77 -13.41 -9.79
N ASN A 275 2.82 -12.67 -10.90
CA ASN A 275 1.77 -11.75 -11.30
C ASN A 275 1.54 -11.81 -12.81
N GLU A 276 0.47 -12.47 -13.23
CA GLU A 276 0.07 -12.58 -14.64
C GLU A 276 -0.29 -11.23 -15.30
N GLU A 277 -0.56 -10.18 -14.51
CA GLU A 277 -0.98 -8.87 -15.01
C GLU A 277 0.19 -7.94 -15.38
N ILE A 278 1.44 -8.34 -15.12
CA ILE A 278 2.61 -7.59 -15.60
C ILE A 278 2.79 -7.94 -17.08
N PRO A 279 2.44 -7.04 -18.03
CA PRO A 279 2.62 -7.33 -19.44
C PRO A 279 4.11 -7.47 -19.77
N ASP A 280 4.44 -8.45 -20.61
CA ASP A 280 5.71 -8.46 -21.31
C ASP A 280 5.96 -7.09 -21.96
N GLU A 281 7.18 -6.58 -21.86
CA GLU A 281 7.56 -5.33 -22.52
C GLU A 281 7.15 -5.45 -23.99
N PRO A 282 6.40 -4.48 -24.57
CA PRO A 282 5.92 -4.62 -25.93
C PRO A 282 7.12 -4.77 -26.86
N THR A 283 7.29 -5.94 -27.43
CA THR A 283 8.27 -6.18 -28.50
C THR A 283 8.09 -5.07 -29.53
N PRO A 284 9.13 -4.32 -29.91
CA PRO A 284 9.00 -3.23 -30.88
C PRO A 284 8.44 -3.79 -32.17
N THR A 285 7.16 -3.62 -32.40
CA THR A 285 6.50 -3.98 -33.65
C THR A 285 7.00 -3.02 -34.73
N THR A 286 7.67 -3.59 -35.71
CA THR A 286 7.97 -2.93 -36.99
C THR A 286 6.71 -2.22 -37.49
N PRO A 287 6.77 -0.94 -37.90
CA PRO A 287 5.59 -0.21 -38.34
C PRO A 287 4.97 -0.88 -39.56
N THR A 288 3.82 -1.49 -39.39
CA THR A 288 2.97 -1.93 -40.49
C THR A 288 2.20 -0.73 -41.03
N THR A 289 2.19 -0.62 -42.36
CA THR A 289 1.49 0.35 -43.18
C THR A 289 0.04 0.57 -42.73
N PRO A 290 -0.48 1.81 -42.71
CA PRO A 290 -1.81 2.10 -42.18
C PRO A 290 -2.89 1.50 -43.09
N ASP A 291 -3.71 0.62 -42.51
CA ASP A 291 -4.93 0.13 -43.11
C ASP A 291 -6.06 1.17 -43.01
N LYS A 292 -6.87 1.19 -44.08
CA LYS A 292 -8.00 2.05 -44.36
C LYS A 292 -9.01 2.15 -43.22
N PRO A 293 -9.61 3.33 -42.92
CA PRO A 293 -10.51 3.50 -41.77
C PRO A 293 -11.79 2.69 -41.94
N THR A 294 -12.01 1.80 -40.99
CA THR A 294 -13.29 1.11 -40.78
C THR A 294 -14.19 1.92 -39.85
N THR A 295 -15.47 1.98 -40.19
CA THR A 295 -16.55 2.68 -39.49
C THR A 295 -16.61 2.34 -38.02
N PRO A 296 -16.82 3.30 -37.09
CA PRO A 296 -16.83 3.05 -35.67
C PRO A 296 -18.03 2.21 -35.25
N THR A 297 -17.75 1.03 -34.69
CA THR A 297 -18.74 0.21 -33.99
C THR A 297 -19.02 0.83 -32.62
N LYS A 298 -20.31 1.03 -32.32
CA LYS A 298 -20.82 1.59 -31.07
C LYS A 298 -20.27 0.79 -29.88
N PRO A 299 -19.70 1.44 -28.83
CA PRO A 299 -19.20 0.72 -27.67
C PRO A 299 -20.37 0.09 -26.92
N THR A 300 -20.32 -1.23 -26.74
CA THR A 300 -21.16 -1.96 -25.78
C THR A 300 -20.55 -1.76 -24.40
N LEU A 301 -21.31 -1.15 -23.49
CA LEU A 301 -20.94 -1.03 -22.09
C LEU A 301 -20.71 -2.42 -21.48
N PRO A 302 -19.68 -2.61 -20.64
CA PRO A 302 -19.52 -3.85 -19.88
C PRO A 302 -20.76 -4.04 -19.01
N GLN A 303 -21.47 -5.15 -19.19
CA GLN A 303 -22.51 -5.57 -18.25
C GLN A 303 -21.81 -5.96 -16.95
N THR A 304 -21.80 -5.07 -15.96
CA THR A 304 -21.54 -5.46 -14.58
C THR A 304 -22.67 -6.40 -14.19
N GLY A 305 -22.33 -7.69 -14.13
CA GLY A 305 -23.26 -8.74 -13.77
C GLY A 305 -23.72 -8.59 -12.33
N GLN A 306 -24.76 -7.78 -12.12
CA GLN A 306 -25.54 -7.87 -10.90
C GLN A 306 -26.21 -9.24 -10.90
N LEU A 307 -25.73 -10.13 -10.04
CA LEU A 307 -26.27 -11.46 -9.84
C LEU A 307 -27.63 -11.31 -9.14
N TRP A 308 -28.69 -11.08 -9.90
CA TRP A 308 -30.03 -10.87 -9.38
C TRP A 308 -30.73 -12.18 -8.95
N TRP A 309 -30.21 -13.32 -9.34
CA TRP A 309 -30.84 -14.62 -9.07
C TRP A 309 -30.97 -15.02 -7.59
N PRO A 310 -30.10 -14.60 -6.63
CA PRO A 310 -30.27 -14.95 -5.23
C PRO A 310 -31.51 -14.28 -4.59
N VAL A 311 -31.90 -13.10 -5.05
CA VAL A 311 -33.02 -12.32 -4.46
C VAL A 311 -34.33 -13.03 -4.58
N PRO A 312 -34.78 -13.52 -5.74
CA PRO A 312 -36.04 -14.29 -5.84
C PRO A 312 -36.03 -15.59 -5.03
N VAL A 313 -34.87 -16.26 -4.95
CA VAL A 313 -34.71 -17.51 -4.19
C VAL A 313 -34.83 -17.26 -2.69
N LEU A 314 -34.22 -16.20 -2.17
CA LEU A 314 -34.32 -15.83 -0.76
C LEU A 314 -35.73 -15.38 -0.38
N ILE A 315 -36.43 -14.65 -1.25
CA ILE A 315 -37.82 -14.25 -1.06
C ILE A 315 -38.71 -15.49 -1.01
N ALA A 316 -38.54 -16.42 -1.96
CA ALA A 316 -39.33 -17.67 -2.00
C ALA A 316 -39.11 -18.54 -0.75
N ALA A 317 -37.85 -18.67 -0.30
CA ALA A 317 -37.51 -19.39 0.94
C ALA A 317 -38.13 -18.72 2.18
N GLY A 318 -38.06 -17.40 2.28
CA GLY A 318 -38.70 -16.65 3.37
C GLY A 318 -40.22 -16.83 3.42
N LEU A 319 -40.89 -16.78 2.28
CA LEU A 319 -42.33 -17.03 2.19
C LEU A 319 -42.68 -18.47 2.58
N LEU A 320 -41.89 -19.45 2.17
CA LEU A 320 -42.08 -20.85 2.54
C LEU A 320 -42.01 -21.06 4.07
N PHE A 321 -41.05 -20.44 4.75
CA PHE A 321 -40.96 -20.51 6.21
C PHE A 321 -42.16 -19.86 6.90
N VAL A 322 -42.66 -18.75 6.38
CA VAL A 322 -43.89 -18.11 6.91
C VAL A 322 -45.10 -19.02 6.76
N VAL A 323 -45.27 -19.66 5.60
CA VAL A 323 -46.37 -20.61 5.34
C VAL A 323 -46.29 -21.83 6.26
N ILE A 324 -45.08 -22.42 6.40
CA ILE A 324 -44.87 -23.56 7.31
C ILE A 324 -45.16 -23.15 8.76
N GLY A 325 -44.74 -21.97 9.20
CA GLY A 325 -45.06 -21.43 10.53
C GLY A 325 -46.56 -21.26 10.78
N LEU A 326 -47.29 -20.77 9.76
CA LEU A 326 -48.74 -20.60 9.85
C LEU A 326 -49.50 -21.94 9.84
N VAL A 327 -49.08 -22.93 9.05
CA VAL A 327 -49.67 -24.27 9.01
C VAL A 327 -49.44 -25.01 10.32
N ARG A 328 -48.21 -25.01 10.87
CA ARG A 328 -47.92 -25.63 12.18
C ARG A 328 -48.75 -25.00 13.32
N ARG A 329 -48.97 -23.69 13.25
CA ARG A 329 -49.78 -22.99 14.26
C ARG A 329 -51.29 -23.31 14.17
N ARG A 330 -51.80 -23.67 12.98
CA ARG A 330 -53.19 -24.13 12.82
C ARG A 330 -53.39 -25.55 13.32
N GLY A 331 -52.42 -26.46 13.12
CA GLY A 331 -52.49 -27.82 13.64
C GLY A 331 -52.41 -27.96 15.18
N ALA A 332 -51.88 -26.92 15.87
CA ALA A 332 -51.79 -26.90 17.32
C ALA A 332 -53.06 -26.34 18.03
N VAL A 333 -54.05 -25.90 17.26
CA VAL A 333 -55.30 -25.33 17.80
C VAL A 333 -56.45 -26.33 17.68
N ASP A 334 -56.29 -27.42 16.93
CA ASP A 334 -57.31 -28.47 16.73
C ASP A 334 -57.13 -29.68 17.68
N GLU A 335 -56.19 -29.64 18.66
CA GLU A 335 -55.94 -30.68 19.67
C GLU A 335 -56.26 -30.24 21.12
N GLU A 336 -57.09 -29.17 21.34
CA GLU A 336 -57.62 -28.85 22.66
C GLU A 336 -59.19 -28.93 22.63
#